data_28dad277865bd5d20b3e9d9eedbdb543
#
_entry.id   28dad277865bd5d20b3e9d9eedbdb543
#
_cell.length_a   1.000
_cell.length_b   1.000
_cell.length_c   1.000
_cell.angle_alpha   90.00
_cell.angle_beta   90.00
_cell.angle_gamma   90.00
#
_symmetry.space_group_name_H-M   'P 1'
#
loop_
_entity.id
_entity.type
_entity.pdbx_description
1 polymer ?
#
loop_
_entity_poly.entity_id
_entity_poly.type
_entity_poly.pdbx_seq_one_letter_code
_entity_poly.pdbx_strand_id
1 'polypeptide(L)'
;SRMGVTLFKACRSRCGVYIPARFERRQKMYEKVNTDLNFVGREKEVEKFWKDNDIFEKSMESRKQGETYTFYDGPPTANGKPHIGHVLTRVIKDMIPRYRTMKGYYVPRKAGWDTHGLPVELEVEKTLGLDGKDQIEKYGLEPFIKKCKESVWKYKGMWEDFSSTVGFWADMEHPYVTYEDNYIESEWWALKKIWDKNLLYKGFKIVPYCPRCGTPLSSHEVAQGYKSVKERSAIARFKVIGEDAYILAWTTTPWTLPSNVALCVNPDEEYIKVKTADGYTYYLAAALADKVLGQEPTAPYEILERYKGSDLEYKEYEPLFDGADDIIAKQHKK
;
A
#
# COMPACT_ATOMS: atom_id res chain seq x y z
N SER A 1 -35.03 11.87 -47.87
CA SER A 1 -35.53 11.48 -49.21
C SER A 1 -37.05 11.36 -49.16
N ARG A 2 -37.71 12.04 -50.15
CA ARG A 2 -39.16 12.25 -50.25
C ARG A 2 -39.94 11.05 -50.79
N MET A 3 -39.64 9.80 -50.41
CA MET A 3 -40.35 8.63 -50.92
C MET A 3 -41.33 7.93 -49.96
N GLY A 4 -41.48 8.40 -48.75
CA GLY A 4 -42.38 7.72 -47.76
C GLY A 4 -43.79 8.27 -47.67
N VAL A 5 -44.11 9.41 -48.29
CA VAL A 5 -45.38 10.11 -48.06
C VAL A 5 -46.45 9.78 -49.10
N THR A 6 -46.09 9.23 -50.26
CA THR A 6 -47.06 9.03 -51.34
C THR A 6 -47.79 7.70 -51.27
N LEU A 7 -47.40 6.73 -50.55
CA LEU A 7 -48.02 5.42 -50.43
C LEU A 7 -49.22 5.34 -49.48
N PHE A 8 -49.40 6.30 -48.58
CA PHE A 8 -50.48 6.29 -47.58
C PHE A 8 -51.72 7.10 -47.99
N LYS A 9 -51.69 7.79 -49.14
CA LYS A 9 -52.86 8.50 -49.64
C LYS A 9 -53.86 7.66 -50.46
N ALA A 10 -53.53 6.41 -50.78
CA ALA A 10 -54.35 5.57 -51.65
C ALA A 10 -55.29 4.59 -50.92
N CYS A 11 -55.28 4.56 -49.61
CA CYS A 11 -56.19 3.67 -48.85
C CYS A 11 -57.32 4.46 -48.19
N ARG A 12 -58.15 5.10 -49.04
CA ARG A 12 -59.44 5.63 -48.61
C ARG A 12 -60.51 4.67 -49.13
N SER A 13 -60.83 3.61 -48.41
CA SER A 13 -62.16 3.07 -48.33
C SER A 13 -62.27 1.81 -47.50
N ARG A 14 -63.17 1.83 -46.57
CA ARG A 14 -63.89 0.68 -45.95
C ARG A 14 -63.26 -0.13 -44.84
N CYS A 15 -62.44 0.44 -44.00
CA CYS A 15 -62.39 -0.09 -42.64
C CYS A 15 -62.08 1.08 -41.71
N GLY A 16 -63.01 1.44 -40.87
CA GLY A 16 -62.90 2.52 -39.92
C GLY A 16 -61.91 2.25 -38.80
N VAL A 17 -60.65 2.12 -39.13
CA VAL A 17 -59.55 2.12 -38.13
C VAL A 17 -58.88 3.49 -38.23
N TYR A 18 -59.34 4.35 -37.41
CA TYR A 18 -58.73 5.61 -37.12
C TYR A 18 -57.39 5.35 -36.41
N ILE A 19 -56.29 5.57 -37.12
CA ILE A 19 -54.95 5.57 -36.52
C ILE A 19 -54.48 7.02 -36.40
N PRO A 20 -54.90 7.72 -35.35
CA PRO A 20 -54.44 9.06 -35.12
C PRO A 20 -53.52 9.13 -33.94
N ALA A 21 -52.72 10.10 -33.94
CA ALA A 21 -52.03 10.64 -32.74
C ALA A 21 -50.89 9.85 -32.09
N ARG A 22 -50.65 8.58 -32.42
CA ARG A 22 -49.45 7.89 -31.87
C ARG A 22 -48.16 8.28 -32.53
N PHE A 23 -48.19 8.72 -33.78
CA PHE A 23 -46.96 9.11 -34.51
C PHE A 23 -46.52 10.55 -34.17
N GLU A 24 -47.44 11.46 -33.93
CA GLU A 24 -47.13 12.84 -33.49
C GLU A 24 -46.63 12.91 -32.04
N ARG A 25 -47.18 12.03 -31.17
CA ARG A 25 -46.64 11.93 -29.79
C ARG A 25 -45.24 11.34 -29.72
N ARG A 26 -44.85 10.44 -30.65
CA ARG A 26 -43.48 9.90 -30.67
C ARG A 26 -42.45 10.94 -31.12
N GLN A 27 -42.82 11.87 -31.99
CA GLN A 27 -41.90 12.95 -32.41
C GLN A 27 -41.66 14.02 -31.31
N LYS A 28 -42.56 14.11 -30.31
CA LYS A 28 -42.39 15.02 -29.17
C LYS A 28 -41.74 14.34 -27.96
N MET A 29 -41.50 13.02 -28.03
CA MET A 29 -40.99 12.26 -26.88
C MET A 29 -39.47 12.37 -26.71
N TYR A 30 -38.74 12.78 -27.75
CA TYR A 30 -37.30 12.94 -27.72
C TYR A 30 -36.94 14.36 -28.14
N GLU A 31 -36.31 15.07 -27.24
CA GLU A 31 -35.69 16.36 -27.57
C GLU A 31 -34.38 16.11 -28.35
N LYS A 32 -34.01 17.07 -29.21
CA LYS A 32 -32.74 16.98 -29.92
C LYS A 32 -31.61 17.07 -28.92
N VAL A 33 -30.76 16.06 -28.89
CA VAL A 33 -29.57 16.04 -28.03
C VAL A 33 -28.67 17.21 -28.39
N ASN A 34 -28.27 17.97 -27.38
CA ASN A 34 -27.28 19.02 -27.54
C ASN A 34 -25.92 18.40 -27.92
N THR A 35 -25.34 18.85 -29.02
CA THR A 35 -24.05 18.39 -29.53
C THR A 35 -22.85 19.20 -29.02
N ASP A 36 -23.09 20.19 -28.18
CA ASP A 36 -22.03 20.91 -27.48
C ASP A 36 -21.24 19.96 -26.56
N LEU A 37 -19.91 19.97 -26.68
CA LEU A 37 -18.99 19.12 -25.93
C LEU A 37 -18.58 19.72 -24.57
N ASN A 38 -19.33 20.69 -24.05
CA ASN A 38 -19.12 21.24 -22.71
C ASN A 38 -19.55 20.23 -21.63
N PHE A 39 -18.75 19.18 -21.44
CA PHE A 39 -19.04 18.13 -20.45
C PHE A 39 -19.07 18.67 -19.04
N VAL A 40 -18.14 19.57 -18.68
CA VAL A 40 -18.08 20.17 -17.34
C VAL A 40 -19.34 20.96 -17.00
N GLY A 41 -19.88 21.74 -17.96
CA GLY A 41 -21.14 22.46 -17.77
C GLY A 41 -22.30 21.51 -17.52
N ARG A 42 -22.40 20.45 -18.32
CA ARG A 42 -23.46 19.42 -18.18
C ARG A 42 -23.36 18.67 -16.84
N GLU A 43 -22.17 18.33 -16.40
CA GLU A 43 -21.94 17.66 -15.11
C GLU A 43 -22.44 18.54 -13.96
N LYS A 44 -22.13 19.84 -13.97
CA LYS A 44 -22.61 20.79 -12.96
C LYS A 44 -24.13 20.96 -12.98
N GLU A 45 -24.75 20.93 -14.14
CA GLU A 45 -26.22 20.97 -14.27
C GLU A 45 -26.85 19.70 -13.65
N VAL A 46 -26.26 18.53 -13.91
CA VAL A 46 -26.73 17.25 -13.32
C VAL A 46 -26.49 17.23 -11.82
N GLU A 47 -25.34 17.66 -11.34
CA GLU A 47 -25.03 17.74 -9.90
C GLU A 47 -26.04 18.66 -9.19
N LYS A 48 -26.31 19.83 -9.78
CA LYS A 48 -27.33 20.75 -9.25
C LYS A 48 -28.72 20.10 -9.24
N PHE A 49 -29.10 19.40 -10.30
CA PHE A 49 -30.38 18.67 -10.36
C PHE A 49 -30.47 17.61 -9.26
N TRP A 50 -29.40 16.87 -8.99
CA TRP A 50 -29.37 15.86 -7.94
C TRP A 50 -29.58 16.49 -6.56
N LYS A 51 -28.92 17.60 -6.27
CA LYS A 51 -29.06 18.34 -5.01
C LYS A 51 -30.46 18.95 -4.84
N ASP A 52 -30.95 19.67 -5.86
CA ASP A 52 -32.25 20.34 -5.80
C ASP A 52 -33.43 19.37 -5.66
N ASN A 53 -33.23 18.11 -6.00
CA ASN A 53 -34.28 17.08 -6.00
C ASN A 53 -34.03 15.92 -5.03
N ASP A 54 -33.01 15.97 -4.19
CA ASP A 54 -32.64 14.92 -3.22
C ASP A 54 -32.57 13.53 -3.87
N ILE A 55 -31.91 13.43 -5.05
CA ILE A 55 -31.93 12.22 -5.87
C ILE A 55 -31.24 11.04 -5.16
N PHE A 56 -30.17 11.31 -4.43
CA PHE A 56 -29.45 10.28 -3.67
C PHE A 56 -30.36 9.68 -2.59
N GLU A 57 -30.99 10.51 -1.77
CA GLU A 57 -31.89 10.12 -0.69
C GLU A 57 -33.10 9.38 -1.24
N LYS A 58 -33.72 9.90 -2.29
CA LYS A 58 -34.84 9.24 -2.99
C LYS A 58 -34.47 7.90 -3.58
N SER A 59 -33.23 7.73 -4.04
CA SER A 59 -32.75 6.46 -4.57
C SER A 59 -32.68 5.37 -3.50
N MET A 60 -32.38 5.74 -2.26
CA MET A 60 -32.41 4.83 -1.10
C MET A 60 -33.83 4.61 -0.60
N GLU A 61 -34.61 5.69 -0.38
CA GLU A 61 -35.96 5.60 0.17
C GLU A 61 -36.90 4.75 -0.70
N SER A 62 -36.83 4.89 -2.02
CA SER A 62 -37.63 4.10 -2.96
C SER A 62 -37.32 2.58 -2.93
N ARG A 63 -36.25 2.16 -2.26
CA ARG A 63 -35.79 0.78 -2.15
C ARG A 63 -35.72 0.27 -0.71
N LYS A 64 -36.23 1.04 0.24
CA LYS A 64 -36.17 0.74 1.69
C LYS A 64 -36.74 -0.63 2.07
N GLN A 65 -37.69 -1.14 1.28
CA GLN A 65 -38.28 -2.47 1.45
C GLN A 65 -37.52 -3.59 0.72
N GLY A 66 -36.46 -3.25 -0.02
CA GLY A 66 -35.64 -4.21 -0.74
C GLY A 66 -34.61 -4.90 0.16
N GLU A 67 -33.97 -5.94 -0.39
CA GLU A 67 -32.84 -6.59 0.28
C GLU A 67 -31.72 -5.57 0.53
N THR A 68 -31.16 -5.57 1.74
CA THR A 68 -30.10 -4.62 2.11
C THR A 68 -28.76 -5.06 1.58
N TYR A 69 -28.09 -4.13 0.91
CA TYR A 69 -26.66 -4.24 0.55
C TYR A 69 -25.90 -3.10 1.21
N THR A 70 -25.26 -3.36 2.33
CA THR A 70 -24.52 -2.34 3.10
C THR A 70 -23.19 -2.01 2.45
N PHE A 71 -22.91 -0.72 2.33
CA PHE A 71 -21.64 -0.21 1.83
C PHE A 71 -21.02 0.79 2.83
N TYR A 72 -19.78 0.52 3.23
CA TYR A 72 -18.95 1.45 3.98
C TYR A 72 -17.79 1.88 3.09
N ASP A 73 -17.54 3.17 2.99
CA ASP A 73 -16.37 3.69 2.27
C ASP A 73 -15.09 3.24 3.00
N GLY A 74 -14.08 2.77 2.27
CA GLY A 74 -12.71 2.71 2.76
C GLY A 74 -12.19 4.14 2.83
N PRO A 75 -11.97 4.68 4.04
CA PRO A 75 -11.86 6.12 4.21
C PRO A 75 -10.56 6.66 3.64
N PRO A 76 -10.58 7.87 3.05
CA PRO A 76 -9.33 8.55 2.74
C PRO A 76 -8.64 8.97 4.04
N THR A 77 -7.30 8.95 4.03
CA THR A 77 -6.53 9.57 5.11
C THR A 77 -6.69 11.09 5.04
N ALA A 78 -7.12 11.70 6.12
CA ALA A 78 -7.49 13.12 6.17
C ALA A 78 -6.29 14.09 6.22
N ASN A 79 -5.07 13.62 6.00
CA ASN A 79 -3.82 14.37 6.14
C ASN A 79 -3.30 15.01 4.84
N GLY A 80 -4.00 14.86 3.73
CA GLY A 80 -3.54 15.35 2.42
C GLY A 80 -4.65 15.78 1.48
N LYS A 81 -4.27 16.53 0.45
CA LYS A 81 -5.19 16.97 -0.61
C LYS A 81 -5.58 15.79 -1.51
N PRO A 82 -6.85 15.75 -2.01
CA PRO A 82 -7.21 14.80 -3.04
C PRO A 82 -6.40 15.05 -4.32
N HIS A 83 -6.14 13.98 -5.08
CA HIS A 83 -5.45 14.04 -6.36
C HIS A 83 -6.10 13.09 -7.38
N ILE A 84 -5.70 13.20 -8.66
CA ILE A 84 -6.31 12.45 -9.77
C ILE A 84 -6.35 10.93 -9.53
N GLY A 85 -5.39 10.34 -8.83
CA GLY A 85 -5.40 8.92 -8.49
C GLY A 85 -6.59 8.49 -7.63
N HIS A 86 -7.16 9.40 -6.86
CA HIS A 86 -8.35 9.13 -6.05
C HIS A 86 -9.64 9.07 -6.88
N VAL A 87 -9.66 9.65 -8.09
CA VAL A 87 -10.82 9.57 -9.01
C VAL A 87 -11.13 8.12 -9.34
N LEU A 88 -10.10 7.33 -9.71
CA LEU A 88 -10.25 5.92 -10.05
C LEU A 88 -10.90 5.13 -8.92
N THR A 89 -10.40 5.31 -7.69
CA THR A 89 -10.95 4.60 -6.52
C THR A 89 -12.39 5.03 -6.21
N ARG A 90 -12.70 6.33 -6.32
CA ARG A 90 -14.07 6.85 -6.14
C ARG A 90 -15.03 6.27 -7.18
N VAL A 91 -14.64 6.24 -8.45
CA VAL A 91 -15.47 5.70 -9.54
C VAL A 91 -15.76 4.21 -9.31
N ILE A 92 -14.75 3.42 -8.97
CA ILE A 92 -14.94 1.98 -8.71
C ILE A 92 -15.85 1.74 -7.49
N LYS A 93 -15.62 2.47 -6.41
CA LYS A 93 -16.43 2.38 -5.18
C LYS A 93 -17.89 2.77 -5.42
N ASP A 94 -18.15 3.78 -6.26
CA ASP A 94 -19.50 4.25 -6.56
C ASP A 94 -20.25 3.32 -7.53
N MET A 95 -19.55 2.70 -8.46
CA MET A 95 -20.13 1.84 -9.48
C MET A 95 -20.92 0.66 -8.90
N ILE A 96 -20.37 -0.03 -7.91
CA ILE A 96 -20.99 -1.22 -7.31
C ILE A 96 -22.28 -0.87 -6.54
N PRO A 97 -22.27 0.12 -5.62
CA PRO A 97 -23.50 0.58 -4.97
C PRO A 97 -24.57 1.06 -5.93
N ARG A 98 -24.22 1.80 -6.99
CA ARG A 98 -25.17 2.21 -8.03
C ARG A 98 -25.76 1.02 -8.77
N TYR A 99 -24.93 0.06 -9.16
CA TYR A 99 -25.39 -1.16 -9.80
C TYR A 99 -26.36 -1.94 -8.90
N ARG A 100 -26.04 -2.12 -7.62
CA ARG A 100 -26.93 -2.78 -6.65
C ARG A 100 -28.24 -2.02 -6.47
N THR A 101 -28.17 -0.69 -6.40
CA THR A 101 -29.38 0.17 -6.34
C THR A 101 -30.27 -0.04 -7.58
N MET A 102 -29.67 -0.09 -8.78
CA MET A 102 -30.44 -0.37 -10.03
C MET A 102 -31.04 -1.78 -10.06
N LYS A 103 -30.42 -2.74 -9.35
CA LYS A 103 -30.96 -4.11 -9.22
C LYS A 103 -32.07 -4.22 -8.15
N GLY A 104 -32.44 -3.13 -7.50
CA GLY A 104 -33.54 -3.08 -6.53
C GLY A 104 -33.13 -3.21 -5.06
N TYR A 105 -31.82 -3.29 -4.76
CA TYR A 105 -31.35 -3.34 -3.38
C TYR A 105 -31.49 -1.99 -2.67
N TYR A 106 -31.78 -2.05 -1.38
CA TYR A 106 -31.58 -0.94 -0.48
C TYR A 106 -30.09 -0.85 -0.13
N VAL A 107 -29.44 0.24 -0.52
CA VAL A 107 -27.98 0.38 -0.40
C VAL A 107 -27.63 1.58 0.49
N PRO A 108 -27.62 1.42 1.83
CA PRO A 108 -27.07 2.42 2.72
C PRO A 108 -25.56 2.53 2.48
N ARG A 109 -25.10 3.78 2.23
CA ARG A 109 -23.73 4.10 1.86
C ARG A 109 -23.15 5.07 2.87
N LYS A 110 -22.27 4.58 3.74
CA LYS A 110 -21.67 5.39 4.78
C LYS A 110 -20.27 5.83 4.38
N ALA A 111 -20.03 7.13 4.37
CA ALA A 111 -18.70 7.69 4.22
C ALA A 111 -17.88 7.52 5.51
N GLY A 112 -16.57 7.71 5.43
CA GLY A 112 -15.69 7.65 6.58
C GLY A 112 -14.45 8.51 6.44
N TRP A 113 -13.78 8.73 7.56
CA TRP A 113 -12.52 9.46 7.65
C TRP A 113 -11.49 8.66 8.43
N ASP A 114 -10.35 8.40 7.79
CA ASP A 114 -9.15 7.88 8.47
C ASP A 114 -8.40 9.06 9.08
N THR A 115 -8.42 9.12 10.40
CA THR A 115 -8.06 10.34 11.16
C THR A 115 -6.96 10.13 12.19
N HIS A 116 -6.26 8.99 12.15
CA HIS A 116 -5.20 8.68 13.11
C HIS A 116 -4.01 7.98 12.46
N GLY A 117 -3.00 7.68 13.27
CA GLY A 117 -1.81 6.96 12.87
C GLY A 117 -0.69 7.84 12.33
N LEU A 118 0.39 7.19 11.93
CA LEU A 118 1.65 7.81 11.54
C LEU A 118 1.53 8.91 10.46
N PRO A 119 0.68 8.78 9.43
CA PRO A 119 0.57 9.84 8.43
C PRO A 119 0.10 11.19 9.01
N VAL A 120 -0.82 11.16 9.98
CA VAL A 120 -1.29 12.38 10.66
C VAL A 120 -0.20 12.95 11.57
N GLU A 121 0.48 12.07 12.32
CA GLU A 121 1.58 12.47 13.20
C GLU A 121 2.71 13.15 12.43
N LEU A 122 3.14 12.58 11.30
CA LEU A 122 4.20 13.15 10.47
C LEU A 122 3.84 14.54 9.89
N GLU A 123 2.59 14.77 9.53
CA GLU A 123 2.15 16.10 9.07
C GLU A 123 2.20 17.12 10.22
N VAL A 124 1.83 16.72 11.42
CA VAL A 124 1.88 17.58 12.61
C VAL A 124 3.32 17.81 13.07
N GLU A 125 4.17 16.78 13.10
CA GLU A 125 5.61 16.91 13.36
C GLU A 125 6.22 17.97 12.44
N LYS A 126 5.97 17.84 11.14
CA LYS A 126 6.47 18.79 10.13
C LYS A 126 5.95 20.22 10.37
N THR A 127 4.68 20.36 10.72
CA THR A 127 4.05 21.68 10.98
C THR A 127 4.63 22.34 12.24
N LEU A 128 4.97 21.56 13.26
CA LEU A 128 5.54 22.03 14.51
C LEU A 128 7.08 22.11 14.48
N GLY A 129 7.73 21.63 13.42
CA GLY A 129 9.18 21.57 13.31
C GLY A 129 9.83 20.56 14.25
N LEU A 130 9.09 19.51 14.64
CA LEU A 130 9.57 18.42 15.49
C LEU A 130 10.25 17.34 14.62
N ASP A 131 11.19 16.61 15.23
CA ASP A 131 11.87 15.49 14.59
C ASP A 131 11.90 14.27 15.51
N GLY A 132 10.91 13.41 15.34
CA GLY A 132 10.82 12.11 16.00
C GLY A 132 10.25 12.14 17.40
N LYS A 133 10.16 10.94 17.94
CA LYS A 133 9.42 10.62 19.17
C LYS A 133 9.91 11.38 20.41
N ASP A 134 11.21 11.50 20.56
CA ASP A 134 11.80 12.19 21.74
C ASP A 134 11.41 13.67 21.81
N GLN A 135 11.25 14.32 20.64
CA GLN A 135 10.82 15.72 20.59
C GLN A 135 9.31 15.85 20.81
N ILE A 136 8.51 14.87 20.36
CA ILE A 136 7.08 14.81 20.65
C ILE A 136 6.83 14.65 22.17
N GLU A 137 7.57 13.75 22.81
CA GLU A 137 7.48 13.55 24.28
C GLU A 137 7.83 14.82 25.06
N LYS A 138 8.87 15.56 24.62
CA LYS A 138 9.25 16.86 25.23
C LYS A 138 8.21 17.95 24.98
N TYR A 139 7.59 17.96 23.82
CA TYR A 139 6.48 18.88 23.49
C TYR A 139 5.24 18.60 24.37
N GLY A 140 5.00 17.34 24.68
CA GLY A 140 3.89 16.83 25.45
C GLY A 140 2.87 16.08 24.58
N LEU A 141 2.49 14.89 25.02
CA LEU A 141 1.58 14.03 24.25
C LEU A 141 0.18 14.63 24.10
N GLU A 142 -0.38 15.20 25.15
CA GLU A 142 -1.72 15.79 25.12
C GLU A 142 -1.84 16.95 24.12
N PRO A 143 -0.98 17.99 24.17
CA PRO A 143 -1.01 19.08 23.19
C PRO A 143 -0.70 18.59 21.78
N PHE A 144 0.15 17.57 21.58
CA PHE A 144 0.42 16.98 20.29
C PHE A 144 -0.81 16.27 19.71
N ILE A 145 -1.48 15.42 20.50
CA ILE A 145 -2.72 14.73 20.08
C ILE A 145 -3.81 15.75 19.74
N LYS A 146 -3.93 16.83 20.50
CA LYS A 146 -4.88 17.90 20.18
C LYS A 146 -4.58 18.51 18.81
N LYS A 147 -3.33 18.78 18.51
CA LYS A 147 -2.89 19.24 17.17
C LYS A 147 -3.18 18.24 16.07
N CYS A 148 -3.01 16.95 16.31
CA CYS A 148 -3.39 15.90 15.37
C CYS A 148 -4.89 15.94 15.07
N LYS A 149 -5.74 15.98 16.10
CA LYS A 149 -7.19 16.08 15.96
C LYS A 149 -7.65 17.35 15.22
N GLU A 150 -6.98 18.47 15.42
CA GLU A 150 -7.24 19.72 14.69
C GLU A 150 -6.83 19.60 13.20
N SER A 151 -5.69 18.96 12.93
CA SER A 151 -5.09 18.92 11.59
C SER A 151 -5.91 18.09 10.59
N VAL A 152 -6.58 17.02 11.04
CA VAL A 152 -7.32 16.10 10.16
C VAL A 152 -8.51 16.78 9.48
N TRP A 153 -9.07 17.84 10.06
CA TRP A 153 -10.19 18.56 9.48
C TRP A 153 -9.79 19.65 8.47
N LYS A 154 -8.49 19.91 8.34
CA LYS A 154 -7.96 20.93 7.42
C LYS A 154 -8.35 20.69 5.95
N TYR A 155 -8.42 19.44 5.55
CA TYR A 155 -8.66 19.05 4.15
C TYR A 155 -10.09 18.53 3.91
N LYS A 156 -10.94 18.47 4.95
CA LYS A 156 -12.28 17.89 4.85
C LYS A 156 -13.10 18.49 3.71
N GLY A 157 -13.23 19.82 3.68
CA GLY A 157 -14.01 20.51 2.63
C GLY A 157 -13.51 20.21 1.22
N MET A 158 -12.18 20.12 1.03
CA MET A 158 -11.59 19.77 -0.29
C MET A 158 -11.95 18.34 -0.71
N TRP A 159 -12.05 17.41 0.22
CA TRP A 159 -12.46 16.03 -0.06
C TRP A 159 -13.96 15.92 -0.34
N GLU A 160 -14.78 16.68 0.34
CA GLU A 160 -16.23 16.77 0.10
C GLU A 160 -16.51 17.37 -1.29
N ASP A 161 -15.87 18.49 -1.62
CA ASP A 161 -15.95 19.11 -2.95
C ASP A 161 -15.47 18.18 -4.06
N PHE A 162 -14.34 17.50 -3.83
CA PHE A 162 -13.80 16.51 -4.77
C PHE A 162 -14.78 15.36 -4.98
N SER A 163 -15.36 14.81 -3.91
CA SER A 163 -16.32 13.71 -3.98
C SER A 163 -17.60 14.12 -4.73
N SER A 164 -18.08 15.35 -4.49
CA SER A 164 -19.20 15.92 -5.22
C SER A 164 -18.89 16.07 -6.71
N THR A 165 -17.72 16.65 -7.04
CA THR A 165 -17.29 16.89 -8.42
C THR A 165 -17.19 15.58 -9.24
N VAL A 166 -16.74 14.48 -8.63
CA VAL A 166 -16.68 13.17 -9.32
C VAL A 166 -17.99 12.38 -9.24
N GLY A 167 -19.03 12.97 -8.66
CA GLY A 167 -20.36 12.36 -8.55
C GLY A 167 -20.43 11.16 -7.61
N PHE A 168 -19.54 11.09 -6.62
CA PHE A 168 -19.53 10.01 -5.63
C PHE A 168 -20.68 10.15 -4.63
N TRP A 169 -21.53 9.12 -4.54
CA TRP A 169 -22.70 9.09 -3.66
C TRP A 169 -22.41 8.30 -2.38
N ALA A 170 -22.30 8.99 -1.27
CA ALA A 170 -22.24 8.45 0.08
C ALA A 170 -22.80 9.45 1.10
N ASP A 171 -23.24 8.96 2.25
CA ASP A 171 -23.65 9.80 3.37
C ASP A 171 -22.40 10.46 3.99
N MET A 172 -22.12 11.68 3.53
CA MET A 172 -21.02 12.52 4.00
C MET A 172 -21.41 13.37 5.23
N GLU A 173 -22.70 13.43 5.57
CA GLU A 173 -23.19 14.20 6.72
C GLU A 173 -22.99 13.42 8.03
N HIS A 174 -23.13 12.10 7.97
CA HIS A 174 -22.99 11.21 9.12
C HIS A 174 -21.86 10.18 8.89
N PRO A 175 -20.63 10.61 8.60
CA PRO A 175 -19.52 9.70 8.36
C PRO A 175 -19.11 9.00 9.66
N TYR A 176 -18.47 7.84 9.55
CA TYR A 176 -17.70 7.32 10.67
C TYR A 176 -16.31 7.97 10.70
N VAL A 177 -15.79 8.17 11.91
CA VAL A 177 -14.50 8.82 12.13
C VAL A 177 -13.67 7.91 13.03
N THR A 178 -12.51 7.49 12.55
CA THR A 178 -11.75 6.41 13.19
C THR A 178 -11.16 6.75 14.55
N TYR A 179 -11.04 8.04 14.94
CA TYR A 179 -10.62 8.43 16.28
C TYR A 179 -11.78 8.60 17.28
N GLU A 180 -13.04 8.48 16.84
CA GLU A 180 -14.19 8.60 17.73
C GLU A 180 -14.39 7.35 18.56
N ASP A 181 -14.87 7.53 19.80
CA ASP A 181 -15.03 6.46 20.79
C ASP A 181 -15.94 5.34 20.30
N ASN A 182 -17.03 5.66 19.58
CA ASN A 182 -17.96 4.69 19.03
C ASN A 182 -17.30 3.76 18.00
N TYR A 183 -16.37 4.27 17.19
CA TYR A 183 -15.60 3.48 16.26
C TYR A 183 -14.61 2.57 17.00
N ILE A 184 -13.86 3.15 17.94
CA ILE A 184 -12.88 2.45 18.77
C ILE A 184 -13.55 1.33 19.58
N GLU A 185 -14.71 1.60 20.17
CA GLU A 185 -15.50 0.59 20.90
C GLU A 185 -15.91 -0.57 20.02
N SER A 186 -16.35 -0.29 18.78
CA SER A 186 -16.71 -1.31 17.79
C SER A 186 -15.50 -2.17 17.39
N GLU A 187 -14.32 -1.58 17.25
CA GLU A 187 -13.07 -2.29 16.97
C GLU A 187 -12.67 -3.20 18.15
N TRP A 188 -12.73 -2.70 19.37
CA TRP A 188 -12.48 -3.49 20.59
C TRP A 188 -13.46 -4.64 20.73
N TRP A 189 -14.73 -4.42 20.41
CA TRP A 189 -15.72 -5.49 20.36
C TRP A 189 -15.35 -6.59 19.36
N ALA A 190 -14.93 -6.22 18.16
CA ALA A 190 -14.49 -7.16 17.14
C ALA A 190 -13.25 -7.95 17.60
N LEU A 191 -12.23 -7.27 18.15
CA LEU A 191 -11.03 -7.90 18.70
C LEU A 191 -11.38 -8.87 19.83
N LYS A 192 -12.31 -8.49 20.72
CA LYS A 192 -12.77 -9.37 21.81
C LYS A 192 -13.42 -10.65 21.25
N LYS A 193 -14.22 -10.55 20.18
CA LYS A 193 -14.81 -11.73 19.53
C LYS A 193 -13.75 -12.65 18.89
N ILE A 194 -12.68 -12.08 18.34
CA ILE A 194 -11.56 -12.84 17.78
C ILE A 194 -10.78 -13.52 18.91
N TRP A 195 -10.55 -12.81 20.02
CA TRP A 195 -9.91 -13.35 21.23
C TRP A 195 -10.69 -14.53 21.80
N ASP A 196 -12.00 -14.40 21.96
CA ASP A 196 -12.87 -15.44 22.51
C ASP A 196 -12.86 -16.74 21.67
N LYS A 197 -12.50 -16.63 20.38
CA LYS A 197 -12.32 -17.77 19.48
C LYS A 197 -10.90 -18.32 19.49
N ASN A 198 -9.99 -17.84 20.34
CA ASN A 198 -8.57 -18.20 20.39
C ASN A 198 -7.84 -17.99 19.05
N LEU A 199 -8.26 -17.01 18.26
CA LEU A 199 -7.63 -16.67 16.98
C LEU A 199 -6.59 -15.54 17.11
N LEU A 200 -6.55 -14.85 18.23
CA LEU A 200 -5.54 -13.84 18.55
C LEU A 200 -4.50 -14.45 19.48
N TYR A 201 -3.26 -14.49 19.04
CA TYR A 201 -2.14 -15.07 19.78
C TYR A 201 -0.87 -14.23 19.63
N LYS A 202 0.06 -14.36 20.58
CA LYS A 202 1.37 -13.72 20.50
C LYS A 202 2.29 -14.55 19.61
N GLY A 203 2.80 -13.96 18.55
CA GLY A 203 3.69 -14.62 17.58
C GLY A 203 4.86 -13.74 17.18
N PHE A 204 5.80 -14.33 16.45
CA PHE A 204 6.97 -13.65 15.91
C PHE A 204 6.91 -13.64 14.40
N LYS A 205 7.28 -12.51 13.79
CA LYS A 205 7.39 -12.34 12.35
C LYS A 205 8.55 -11.42 12.04
N ILE A 206 9.36 -11.77 11.05
CA ILE A 206 10.39 -10.88 10.51
C ILE A 206 9.69 -9.82 9.67
N VAL A 207 9.89 -8.56 10.02
CA VAL A 207 9.33 -7.41 9.31
C VAL A 207 10.39 -6.32 9.16
N PRO A 208 10.36 -5.53 8.07
CA PRO A 208 11.12 -4.29 7.99
C PRO A 208 10.71 -3.34 9.13
N TYR A 209 11.67 -2.61 9.64
CA TYR A 209 11.47 -1.71 10.79
C TYR A 209 12.11 -0.36 10.52
N CYS A 210 11.38 0.72 10.79
CA CYS A 210 11.90 2.07 10.67
C CYS A 210 12.45 2.55 12.02
N PRO A 211 13.78 2.75 12.16
CA PRO A 211 14.35 3.20 13.44
C PRO A 211 13.98 4.64 13.80
N ARG A 212 13.67 5.50 12.81
CA ARG A 212 13.23 6.88 13.06
C ARG A 212 11.82 6.91 13.63
N CYS A 213 10.89 6.18 13.03
CA CYS A 213 9.48 6.17 13.46
C CYS A 213 9.23 5.22 14.64
N GLY A 214 10.14 4.26 14.90
CA GLY A 214 9.96 3.24 15.92
C GLY A 214 8.85 2.24 15.61
N THR A 215 8.53 2.04 14.32
CA THR A 215 7.41 1.20 13.87
C THR A 215 7.82 0.16 12.84
N PRO A 216 7.17 -1.02 12.80
CA PRO A 216 7.29 -1.93 11.68
C PRO A 216 6.68 -1.32 10.42
N LEU A 217 7.22 -1.69 9.26
CA LEU A 217 6.76 -1.21 7.96
C LEU A 217 5.99 -2.32 7.23
N SER A 218 4.92 -1.93 6.54
CA SER A 218 4.23 -2.80 5.60
C SER A 218 5.05 -2.99 4.31
N SER A 219 4.76 -4.05 3.57
CA SER A 219 5.38 -4.28 2.26
C SER A 219 5.13 -3.14 1.26
N HIS A 220 3.98 -2.49 1.36
CA HIS A 220 3.62 -1.34 0.52
C HIS A 220 4.51 -0.11 0.81
N GLU A 221 4.74 0.21 2.07
CA GLU A 221 5.63 1.30 2.49
C GLU A 221 7.07 1.04 2.05
N VAL A 222 7.56 -0.18 2.24
CA VAL A 222 8.90 -0.59 1.78
C VAL A 222 9.03 -0.46 0.26
N ALA A 223 8.02 -0.90 -0.51
CA ALA A 223 8.04 -0.81 -1.97
C ALA A 223 8.16 0.63 -2.48
N GLN A 224 7.57 1.60 -1.79
CA GLN A 224 7.66 3.02 -2.15
C GLN A 224 9.00 3.67 -1.81
N GLY A 225 9.77 3.07 -0.90
CA GLY A 225 11.04 3.58 -0.39
C GLY A 225 12.29 3.12 -1.15
N TYR A 226 12.15 2.26 -2.14
CA TYR A 226 13.31 1.73 -2.87
C TYR A 226 14.06 2.82 -3.64
N LYS A 227 15.35 2.94 -3.37
CA LYS A 227 16.27 3.80 -4.13
C LYS A 227 17.68 3.23 -4.08
N SER A 228 18.48 3.52 -5.10
CA SER A 228 19.90 3.18 -5.10
C SER A 228 20.67 4.10 -4.17
N VAL A 229 21.44 3.50 -3.27
CA VAL A 229 22.32 4.21 -2.35
C VAL A 229 23.75 3.68 -2.51
N LYS A 230 24.74 4.53 -2.21
CA LYS A 230 26.15 4.11 -2.12
C LYS A 230 26.49 3.93 -0.65
N GLU A 231 26.88 2.71 -0.29
CA GLU A 231 27.30 2.38 1.06
C GLU A 231 28.66 1.69 1.05
N ARG A 232 29.38 1.80 2.16
CA ARG A 232 30.63 1.06 2.35
C ARG A 232 30.29 -0.38 2.67
N SER A 233 30.94 -1.30 1.97
CA SER A 233 30.90 -2.73 2.27
C SER A 233 32.25 -3.20 2.79
N ALA A 234 32.27 -4.32 3.49
CA ALA A 234 33.49 -4.92 4.02
C ALA A 234 33.63 -6.36 3.51
N ILE A 235 34.87 -6.77 3.32
CA ILE A 235 35.23 -8.18 3.12
C ILE A 235 36.00 -8.59 4.37
N ALA A 236 35.38 -9.49 5.14
CA ALA A 236 35.98 -10.03 6.35
C ALA A 236 36.78 -11.30 6.03
N ARG A 237 37.86 -11.51 6.78
CA ARG A 237 38.77 -12.67 6.68
C ARG A 237 38.55 -13.55 7.90
N PHE A 238 38.04 -14.76 7.70
CA PHE A 238 37.83 -15.76 8.74
C PHE A 238 38.96 -16.77 8.71
N LYS A 239 39.78 -16.85 9.74
CA LYS A 239 40.91 -17.74 9.85
C LYS A 239 40.40 -19.19 9.92
N VAL A 240 40.86 -20.04 9.02
CA VAL A 240 40.51 -21.47 9.01
C VAL A 240 41.30 -22.20 10.11
N ILE A 241 40.61 -23.06 10.86
CA ILE A 241 41.24 -23.86 11.91
C ILE A 241 42.03 -24.98 11.24
N GLY A 242 43.28 -25.15 11.66
CA GLY A 242 44.17 -26.24 11.19
C GLY A 242 44.93 -25.94 9.89
N GLU A 243 44.72 -24.76 9.27
CA GLU A 243 45.51 -24.37 8.09
C GLU A 243 45.81 -22.88 8.06
N ASP A 244 46.86 -22.49 7.38
CA ASP A 244 47.23 -21.09 7.23
C ASP A 244 46.51 -20.45 6.02
N ALA A 245 45.17 -20.34 6.15
CA ALA A 245 44.28 -19.81 5.14
C ALA A 245 43.08 -19.09 5.79
N TYR A 246 42.39 -18.26 5.00
CA TYR A 246 41.23 -17.49 5.42
C TYR A 246 40.08 -17.69 4.44
N ILE A 247 38.85 -17.75 4.95
CA ILE A 247 37.65 -17.68 4.12
C ILE A 247 37.24 -16.20 4.01
N LEU A 248 37.03 -15.73 2.79
CA LEU A 248 36.55 -14.36 2.54
C LEU A 248 35.04 -14.33 2.50
N ALA A 249 34.43 -13.43 3.29
CA ALA A 249 33.00 -13.17 3.25
C ALA A 249 32.74 -11.68 3.11
N TRP A 250 31.88 -11.34 2.14
CA TRP A 250 31.47 -9.97 1.89
C TRP A 250 30.19 -9.61 2.65
N THR A 251 30.13 -8.42 3.22
CA THR A 251 28.95 -7.90 3.90
C THR A 251 28.74 -6.41 3.65
N THR A 252 27.50 -5.98 3.53
CA THR A 252 27.07 -4.57 3.58
C THR A 252 26.76 -4.11 5.00
N THR A 253 26.69 -5.03 5.96
CA THR A 253 26.29 -4.78 7.35
C THR A 253 27.37 -5.25 8.33
N PRO A 254 28.55 -4.62 8.36
CA PRO A 254 29.68 -5.08 9.16
C PRO A 254 29.39 -5.09 10.67
N TRP A 255 28.43 -4.34 11.15
CA TRP A 255 27.98 -4.35 12.55
C TRP A 255 27.29 -5.66 12.99
N THR A 256 26.96 -6.55 12.05
CA THR A 256 26.45 -7.89 12.36
C THR A 256 27.53 -8.94 12.59
N LEU A 257 28.79 -8.65 12.24
CA LEU A 257 29.92 -9.58 12.38
C LEU A 257 30.16 -10.08 13.82
N PRO A 258 29.95 -9.28 14.89
CA PRO A 258 30.05 -9.79 16.27
C PRO A 258 29.08 -10.92 16.62
N SER A 259 27.98 -11.05 15.85
CA SER A 259 26.96 -12.09 16.03
C SER A 259 27.09 -13.22 14.99
N ASN A 260 28.20 -13.30 14.26
CA ASN A 260 28.40 -14.33 13.26
C ASN A 260 28.46 -15.72 13.92
N VAL A 261 27.66 -16.67 13.40
CA VAL A 261 27.60 -18.05 13.87
C VAL A 261 28.16 -19.02 12.84
N ALA A 262 27.92 -18.75 11.55
CA ALA A 262 28.37 -19.60 10.45
C ALA A 262 28.51 -18.80 9.16
N LEU A 263 29.36 -19.31 8.26
CA LEU A 263 29.45 -18.86 6.87
C LEU A 263 28.61 -19.81 6.00
N CYS A 264 27.90 -19.24 5.03
CA CYS A 264 27.11 -20.01 4.10
C CYS A 264 27.73 -19.97 2.71
N VAL A 265 27.87 -21.12 2.10
CA VAL A 265 28.37 -21.32 0.72
C VAL A 265 27.28 -21.93 -0.15
N ASN A 266 27.28 -21.66 -1.44
CA ASN A 266 26.40 -22.35 -2.38
C ASN A 266 27.03 -23.71 -2.74
N PRO A 267 26.38 -24.87 -2.48
CA PRO A 267 26.95 -26.18 -2.69
C PRO A 267 27.30 -26.48 -4.16
N ASP A 268 26.60 -25.85 -5.11
CA ASP A 268 26.73 -26.09 -6.55
C ASP A 268 27.76 -25.18 -7.24
N GLU A 269 28.17 -24.09 -6.58
CA GLU A 269 29.14 -23.14 -7.11
C GLU A 269 30.61 -23.60 -6.90
N GLU A 270 31.50 -23.14 -7.79
CA GLU A 270 32.93 -23.35 -7.69
C GLU A 270 33.58 -22.36 -6.73
N TYR A 271 34.36 -22.84 -5.80
CA TYR A 271 35.24 -22.09 -4.90
C TYR A 271 36.70 -22.41 -5.19
N ILE A 272 37.56 -21.44 -4.96
CA ILE A 272 39.00 -21.60 -5.18
C ILE A 272 39.78 -21.25 -3.91
N LYS A 273 40.87 -21.95 -3.72
CA LYS A 273 41.91 -21.59 -2.77
C LYS A 273 43.01 -20.91 -3.53
N VAL A 274 43.33 -19.67 -3.18
CA VAL A 274 44.31 -18.87 -3.90
C VAL A 274 45.39 -18.32 -2.95
N LYS A 275 46.62 -18.19 -3.46
CA LYS A 275 47.68 -17.49 -2.79
C LYS A 275 47.87 -16.14 -3.46
N THR A 276 47.87 -15.07 -2.67
CA THR A 276 48.03 -13.72 -3.14
C THR A 276 49.47 -13.21 -2.95
N ALA A 277 49.84 -12.16 -3.64
CA ALA A 277 51.21 -11.60 -3.60
C ALA A 277 51.58 -11.04 -2.22
N ASP A 278 50.59 -10.71 -1.36
CA ASP A 278 50.81 -10.33 0.03
C ASP A 278 51.15 -11.49 0.97
N GLY A 279 51.21 -12.74 0.41
CA GLY A 279 51.59 -13.94 1.12
C GLY A 279 50.44 -14.68 1.81
N TYR A 280 49.21 -14.15 1.77
CA TYR A 280 48.04 -14.79 2.37
C TYR A 280 47.41 -15.83 1.43
N THR A 281 46.73 -16.77 2.02
CA THR A 281 45.93 -17.79 1.30
C THR A 281 44.45 -17.58 1.61
N TYR A 282 43.61 -17.52 0.56
CA TYR A 282 42.18 -17.25 0.69
C TYR A 282 41.32 -18.30 0.02
N TYR A 283 40.16 -18.61 0.63
CA TYR A 283 39.03 -19.29 0.03
C TYR A 283 37.98 -18.27 -0.38
N LEU A 284 37.54 -18.34 -1.63
CA LEU A 284 36.46 -17.48 -2.16
C LEU A 284 35.80 -18.11 -3.37
N ALA A 285 34.60 -17.63 -3.75
CA ALA A 285 33.94 -18.08 -4.96
C ALA A 285 34.76 -17.71 -6.21
N ALA A 286 34.97 -18.68 -7.11
CA ALA A 286 35.77 -18.50 -8.33
C ALA A 286 35.25 -17.35 -9.19
N ALA A 287 33.93 -17.23 -9.34
CA ALA A 287 33.29 -16.14 -10.11
C ALA A 287 33.54 -14.73 -9.57
N LEU A 288 33.99 -14.59 -8.32
CA LEU A 288 34.23 -13.31 -7.68
C LEU A 288 35.70 -12.98 -7.49
N ALA A 289 36.61 -13.89 -7.84
CA ALA A 289 38.03 -13.76 -7.58
C ALA A 289 38.61 -12.48 -8.20
N ASP A 290 38.40 -12.24 -9.49
CA ASP A 290 38.91 -11.05 -10.18
C ASP A 290 38.33 -9.76 -9.63
N LYS A 291 37.06 -9.77 -9.21
CA LYS A 291 36.41 -8.60 -8.63
C LYS A 291 36.95 -8.24 -7.24
N VAL A 292 37.31 -9.25 -6.46
CA VAL A 292 37.74 -9.10 -5.07
C VAL A 292 39.25 -8.88 -4.99
N LEU A 293 40.04 -9.65 -5.74
CA LEU A 293 41.48 -9.69 -5.67
C LEU A 293 42.16 -8.89 -6.81
N GLY A 294 41.48 -8.75 -7.95
CA GLY A 294 41.97 -8.02 -9.12
C GLY A 294 41.81 -6.51 -9.08
N GLN A 295 41.27 -5.92 -8.00
CA GLN A 295 41.13 -4.45 -7.86
C GLN A 295 42.45 -3.70 -7.64
N GLU A 296 43.52 -4.39 -7.36
CA GLU A 296 44.88 -3.82 -7.37
C GLU A 296 45.57 -4.18 -8.70
N PRO A 297 46.03 -3.20 -9.49
CA PRO A 297 46.56 -3.44 -10.84
C PRO A 297 47.83 -4.30 -10.89
N THR A 298 48.34 -4.81 -9.79
CA THR A 298 49.70 -5.40 -9.73
C THR A 298 49.81 -6.70 -8.91
N ALA A 299 48.74 -7.30 -8.43
CA ALA A 299 48.83 -8.48 -7.61
C ALA A 299 48.15 -9.71 -8.26
N PRO A 300 48.89 -10.52 -9.09
CA PRO A 300 48.41 -11.78 -9.55
C PRO A 300 48.24 -12.73 -8.34
N TYR A 301 47.12 -13.41 -8.27
CA TYR A 301 46.92 -14.50 -7.36
C TYR A 301 47.15 -15.83 -8.09
N GLU A 302 47.67 -16.83 -7.37
CA GLU A 302 47.88 -18.19 -7.86
C GLU A 302 46.73 -19.06 -7.35
N ILE A 303 46.04 -19.75 -8.23
CA ILE A 303 45.02 -20.74 -7.85
C ILE A 303 45.77 -22.02 -7.42
N LEU A 304 45.63 -22.39 -6.12
CA LEU A 304 46.23 -23.59 -5.57
C LEU A 304 45.31 -24.77 -5.77
N GLU A 305 44.03 -24.63 -5.48
CA GLU A 305 43.06 -25.73 -5.50
C GLU A 305 41.67 -25.20 -5.89
N ARG A 306 40.80 -26.10 -6.38
CA ARG A 306 39.40 -25.85 -6.74
C ARG A 306 38.49 -26.80 -6.00
N TYR A 307 37.35 -26.29 -5.54
CA TYR A 307 36.36 -27.02 -4.74
C TYR A 307 34.96 -26.76 -5.26
N LYS A 308 34.03 -27.67 -5.06
CA LYS A 308 32.62 -27.37 -4.99
C LYS A 308 32.30 -26.77 -3.62
N GLY A 309 31.25 -25.96 -3.53
CA GLY A 309 30.79 -25.45 -2.23
C GLY A 309 30.47 -26.57 -1.24
N SER A 310 29.93 -27.72 -1.71
CA SER A 310 29.72 -28.93 -0.91
C SER A 310 30.99 -29.46 -0.24
N ASP A 311 32.15 -29.25 -0.83
CA ASP A 311 33.43 -29.77 -0.28
C ASP A 311 33.92 -28.91 0.90
N LEU A 312 33.33 -27.72 1.09
CA LEU A 312 33.65 -26.81 2.18
C LEU A 312 32.70 -27.00 3.39
N GLU A 313 31.77 -27.94 3.31
CA GLU A 313 30.84 -28.24 4.41
C GLU A 313 31.63 -28.66 5.66
N TYR A 314 31.21 -28.17 6.82
CA TYR A 314 31.82 -28.37 8.13
C TYR A 314 33.27 -27.89 8.29
N LYS A 315 33.81 -27.05 7.35
CA LYS A 315 35.09 -26.42 7.55
C LYS A 315 35.00 -25.40 8.70
N GLU A 316 35.83 -25.61 9.73
CA GLU A 316 35.83 -24.79 10.94
C GLU A 316 36.72 -23.54 10.78
N TYR A 317 36.32 -22.44 11.40
CA TYR A 317 37.08 -21.20 11.41
C TYR A 317 37.03 -20.51 12.77
N GLU A 318 38.01 -19.66 13.05
CA GLU A 318 38.07 -18.85 14.25
C GLU A 318 37.05 -17.73 14.20
N PRO A 319 36.28 -17.45 15.28
CA PRO A 319 35.40 -16.31 15.33
C PRO A 319 36.18 -14.98 15.22
N LEU A 320 35.57 -13.95 14.60
CA LEU A 320 36.20 -12.64 14.48
C LEU A 320 36.27 -11.86 15.80
N PHE A 321 35.40 -12.21 16.75
CA PHE A 321 35.24 -11.52 18.03
C PHE A 321 34.96 -12.52 19.15
N ASP A 322 35.64 -12.35 20.26
CA ASP A 322 35.59 -13.29 21.42
C ASP A 322 34.33 -13.07 22.31
N GLY A 323 33.56 -12.01 22.11
CA GLY A 323 32.50 -11.58 23.02
C GLY A 323 31.27 -12.48 23.13
N ALA A 324 31.11 -13.46 22.26
CA ALA A 324 29.96 -14.39 22.25
C ALA A 324 30.28 -15.78 22.83
N ASP A 325 31.53 -16.13 23.08
CA ASP A 325 31.98 -17.47 23.42
C ASP A 325 31.36 -17.98 24.72
N ASP A 326 31.28 -17.14 25.75
CA ASP A 326 30.66 -17.48 27.03
C ASP A 326 29.15 -17.77 26.92
N ILE A 327 28.46 -17.09 26.02
CA ILE A 327 27.01 -17.25 25.77
C ILE A 327 26.77 -18.55 24.99
N ILE A 328 27.57 -18.79 23.96
CA ILE A 328 27.50 -19.99 23.11
C ILE A 328 27.82 -21.24 23.96
N ALA A 329 28.90 -21.20 24.76
CA ALA A 329 29.26 -22.30 25.64
C ALA A 329 28.16 -22.61 26.68
N LYS A 330 27.41 -21.63 27.15
CA LYS A 330 26.27 -21.83 28.06
C LYS A 330 25.03 -22.40 27.38
N GLN A 331 24.81 -22.08 26.11
CA GLN A 331 23.66 -22.58 25.34
C GLN A 331 23.86 -23.99 24.79
N HIS A 332 25.05 -24.38 24.47
CA HIS A 332 25.39 -25.72 23.96
C HIS A 332 25.69 -26.76 25.04
N LYS A 333 25.55 -26.43 26.31
CA LYS A 333 25.64 -27.36 27.46
C LYS A 333 24.32 -28.08 27.75
N LYS A 334 23.56 -28.44 26.72
CA LYS A 334 22.42 -29.36 26.88
C LYS A 334 22.64 -30.60 26.07
#